data_9ad5bd0d53cd4e15d736f2961e4d7a56
#
_entry.id   9ad5bd0d53cd4e15d736f2961e4d7a56
#
_cell.length_a   1.000
_cell.length_b   1.000
_cell.length_c   1.000
_cell.angle_alpha   90.00
_cell.angle_beta   90.00
_cell.angle_gamma   90.00
#
_symmetry.space_group_name_H-M   'P 1'
#
loop_
_entity.id
_entity.type
_entity.pdbx_description
1 polymer ?
#
loop_
_entity_poly.entity_id
_entity_poly.type
_entity_poly.pdbx_seq_one_letter_code
_entity_poly.pdbx_strand_id
1 'polypeptide(L)'
;MQIAQKLSGFTAGQADLLRRAMGKKKRAELEKQKQGFIAGAVNNGISKDVAAGIFLKIEPFAEYGFNKSHAAAYAIISYQTAFLKTYYPKEFIAASMTMDISNQNKLSEFYEELKRLDIKVVRPDINECFADFKTINDNFYYALGGIKAVGYEAISNVVEERNKNGKFISINDFLNRVNPKNMNKLQLEGLVKAGAFDNININRQALFDSIPNFILKSKNIFDNKSVNQIDLFSEDETLQNDIIRDIEDWKFEERLSRSES
;
A
#
# COMPACT_ATOMS: atom_id res chain seq x y z
N MET A 1 -4.84 31.55 24.04
CA MET A 1 -5.90 32.53 23.75
C MET A 1 -6.62 32.99 25.02
N GLN A 2 -7.21 32.12 25.79
CA GLN A 2 -7.96 32.54 27.03
C GLN A 2 -7.14 33.35 28.04
N ILE A 3 -5.85 33.02 28.23
CA ILE A 3 -4.94 33.77 29.11
C ILE A 3 -4.80 35.22 28.64
N ALA A 4 -4.56 35.44 27.35
CA ALA A 4 -4.43 36.78 26.76
C ALA A 4 -5.71 37.58 26.84
N GLN A 5 -6.86 36.93 26.63
CA GLN A 5 -8.17 37.60 26.77
C GLN A 5 -8.49 37.98 28.23
N LYS A 6 -8.29 37.05 29.18
CA LYS A 6 -8.65 37.26 30.59
C LYS A 6 -7.71 38.21 31.31
N LEU A 7 -6.40 38.08 31.05
CA LEU A 7 -5.40 38.87 31.78
C LEU A 7 -5.09 40.20 31.10
N SER A 8 -5.06 40.25 29.79
CA SER A 8 -4.62 41.43 29.03
C SER A 8 -5.74 42.12 28.23
N GLY A 9 -7.00 41.61 28.36
CA GLY A 9 -8.15 42.19 27.68
C GLY A 9 -8.09 42.06 26.14
N PHE A 10 -7.31 41.15 25.61
CA PHE A 10 -7.24 40.94 24.17
C PHE A 10 -8.59 40.52 23.59
N THR A 11 -8.96 41.08 22.48
CA THR A 11 -10.06 40.56 21.65
C THR A 11 -9.73 39.16 21.14
N ALA A 12 -10.71 38.41 20.71
CA ALA A 12 -10.49 37.09 20.11
C ALA A 12 -9.53 37.14 18.92
N GLY A 13 -9.61 38.18 18.08
CA GLY A 13 -8.71 38.41 16.96
C GLY A 13 -7.27 38.68 17.39
N GLN A 14 -7.06 39.53 18.40
CA GLN A 14 -5.73 39.79 18.95
C GLN A 14 -5.09 38.55 19.59
N ALA A 15 -5.90 37.79 20.35
CA ALA A 15 -5.44 36.53 20.92
C ALA A 15 -5.10 35.47 19.84
N ASP A 16 -5.79 35.48 18.70
CA ASP A 16 -5.45 34.61 17.57
C ASP A 16 -4.16 35.06 16.86
N LEU A 17 -3.93 36.36 16.73
CA LEU A 17 -2.65 36.88 16.22
C LEU A 17 -1.48 36.46 17.09
N LEU A 18 -1.62 36.55 18.41
CA LEU A 18 -0.61 36.04 19.35
C LEU A 18 -0.38 34.53 19.15
N ARG A 19 -1.44 33.74 19.07
CA ARG A 19 -1.34 32.31 18.80
C ARG A 19 -0.62 31.99 17.49
N ARG A 20 -0.92 32.75 16.41
CA ARG A 20 -0.25 32.57 15.12
C ARG A 20 1.22 32.96 15.15
N ALA A 21 1.56 34.06 15.86
CA ALA A 21 2.95 34.48 16.03
C ALA A 21 3.76 33.41 16.77
N MET A 22 3.18 32.80 17.79
CA MET A 22 3.74 31.67 18.50
C MET A 22 3.92 30.45 17.62
N GLY A 23 2.86 30.01 16.92
CA GLY A 23 2.90 28.80 16.06
C GLY A 23 3.82 28.90 14.84
N LYS A 24 4.05 30.13 14.32
CA LYS A 24 4.93 30.38 13.15
C LYS A 24 6.36 30.77 13.55
N LYS A 25 6.71 30.76 14.84
CA LYS A 25 8.04 31.10 15.37
C LYS A 25 8.54 32.49 14.92
N LYS A 26 7.64 33.45 14.71
CA LYS A 26 7.99 34.81 14.26
C LYS A 26 8.37 35.69 15.45
N ARG A 27 9.67 35.69 15.81
CA ARG A 27 10.18 36.42 17.00
C ARG A 27 9.83 37.90 17.01
N ALA A 28 9.96 38.62 15.88
CA ALA A 28 9.63 40.04 15.79
C ALA A 28 8.14 40.32 16.07
N GLU A 29 7.26 39.48 15.55
CA GLU A 29 5.81 39.61 15.79
C GLU A 29 5.47 39.24 17.24
N LEU A 30 6.16 38.24 17.80
CA LEU A 30 5.97 37.83 19.19
C LEU A 30 6.36 38.94 20.17
N GLU A 31 7.48 39.63 19.92
CA GLU A 31 7.92 40.76 20.75
C GLU A 31 6.92 41.92 20.70
N LYS A 32 6.36 42.22 19.52
CA LYS A 32 5.28 43.20 19.38
C LYS A 32 4.02 42.82 20.18
N GLN A 33 3.65 41.54 20.14
CA GLN A 33 2.50 41.04 20.92
C GLN A 33 2.79 41.05 22.43
N LYS A 34 4.04 40.86 22.85
CA LYS A 34 4.48 40.93 24.25
C LYS A 34 4.22 42.31 24.88
N GLN A 35 4.59 43.38 24.13
CA GLN A 35 4.34 44.75 24.59
C GLN A 35 2.82 45.01 24.79
N GLY A 36 1.99 44.62 23.82
CA GLY A 36 0.55 44.71 23.91
C GLY A 36 -0.05 43.90 25.08
N PHE A 37 0.47 42.68 25.29
CA PHE A 37 0.03 41.83 26.39
C PHE A 37 0.33 42.47 27.76
N ILE A 38 1.55 42.97 27.97
CA ILE A 38 1.96 43.60 29.22
C ILE A 38 1.15 44.86 29.48
N ALA A 39 0.97 45.74 28.48
CA ALA A 39 0.21 46.94 28.60
C ALA A 39 -1.26 46.66 28.95
N GLY A 40 -1.90 45.70 28.28
CA GLY A 40 -3.27 45.29 28.57
C GLY A 40 -3.43 44.71 29.98
N ALA A 41 -2.46 43.90 30.43
CA ALA A 41 -2.48 43.32 31.76
C ALA A 41 -2.35 44.39 32.86
N VAL A 42 -1.47 45.38 32.64
CA VAL A 42 -1.35 46.53 33.59
C VAL A 42 -2.64 47.32 33.68
N ASN A 43 -3.32 47.57 32.55
CA ASN A 43 -4.62 48.25 32.53
C ASN A 43 -5.71 47.45 33.28
N ASN A 44 -5.57 46.14 33.35
CA ASN A 44 -6.44 45.25 34.11
C ASN A 44 -6.00 45.06 35.59
N GLY A 45 -5.05 45.87 36.10
CA GLY A 45 -4.65 45.89 37.51
C GLY A 45 -3.57 44.85 37.85
N ILE A 46 -2.94 44.22 36.85
CA ILE A 46 -1.82 43.29 37.07
C ILE A 46 -0.49 44.05 37.04
N SER A 47 0.41 43.82 38.01
CA SER A 47 1.70 44.51 37.99
C SER A 47 2.54 44.12 36.74
N LYS A 48 3.34 45.08 36.26
CA LYS A 48 4.19 44.90 35.06
C LYS A 48 5.11 43.68 35.17
N ASP A 49 5.70 43.45 36.34
CA ASP A 49 6.62 42.35 36.59
C ASP A 49 5.92 40.98 36.51
N VAL A 50 4.69 40.92 37.08
CA VAL A 50 3.88 39.69 37.01
C VAL A 50 3.44 39.43 35.57
N ALA A 51 2.97 40.46 34.83
CA ALA A 51 2.58 40.32 33.43
C ALA A 51 3.76 39.85 32.55
N ALA A 52 4.94 40.45 32.74
CA ALA A 52 6.15 40.03 32.02
C ALA A 52 6.54 38.61 32.38
N GLY A 53 6.50 38.24 33.66
CA GLY A 53 6.80 36.87 34.13
C GLY A 53 5.84 35.82 33.55
N ILE A 54 4.54 36.16 33.41
CA ILE A 54 3.54 35.30 32.76
C ILE A 54 3.89 35.14 31.28
N PHE A 55 4.18 36.24 30.59
CA PHE A 55 4.56 36.17 29.18
C PHE A 55 5.82 35.35 28.93
N LEU A 56 6.84 35.49 29.77
CA LEU A 56 8.05 34.65 29.70
C LEU A 56 7.76 33.16 29.88
N LYS A 57 6.72 32.79 30.63
CA LYS A 57 6.27 31.39 30.72
C LYS A 57 5.51 30.94 29.51
N ILE A 58 4.84 31.86 28.81
CA ILE A 58 4.11 31.57 27.57
C ILE A 58 5.06 31.43 26.36
N GLU A 59 6.15 32.20 26.35
CA GLU A 59 7.11 32.27 25.23
C GLU A 59 7.70 30.90 24.84
N PRO A 60 8.15 30.00 25.76
CA PRO A 60 8.62 28.67 25.43
C PRO A 60 7.58 27.79 24.75
N PHE A 61 6.29 28.01 25.03
CA PHE A 61 5.23 27.28 24.31
C PHE A 61 5.12 27.66 22.85
N ALA A 62 5.66 28.82 22.43
CA ALA A 62 5.79 29.18 21.03
C ALA A 62 6.78 28.28 20.27
N GLU A 63 7.74 27.71 20.95
CA GLU A 63 8.71 26.79 20.36
C GLU A 63 8.25 25.32 20.40
N TYR A 64 7.56 24.93 21.48
CA TYR A 64 7.19 23.55 21.77
C TYR A 64 5.69 23.33 22.02
N GLY A 65 4.88 24.37 21.97
CA GLY A 65 3.43 24.28 22.21
C GLY A 65 2.73 23.50 21.10
N PHE A 66 2.07 22.40 21.46
CA PHE A 66 1.30 21.59 20.55
C PHE A 66 -0.21 21.74 20.86
N ASN A 67 -1.04 21.82 19.81
CA ASN A 67 -2.47 21.96 19.99
C ASN A 67 -3.05 20.71 20.67
N LYS A 68 -3.60 20.88 21.87
CA LYS A 68 -4.19 19.79 22.67
C LYS A 68 -5.29 19.03 21.90
N SER A 69 -6.13 19.72 21.16
CA SER A 69 -7.19 19.08 20.35
C SER A 69 -6.60 18.20 19.26
N HIS A 70 -5.52 18.67 18.62
CA HIS A 70 -4.78 17.89 17.63
C HIS A 70 -4.10 16.68 18.29
N ALA A 71 -3.43 16.88 19.43
CA ALA A 71 -2.79 15.79 20.19
C ALA A 71 -3.82 14.73 20.63
N ALA A 72 -5.00 15.14 21.12
CA ALA A 72 -6.05 14.21 21.52
C ALA A 72 -6.56 13.36 20.38
N ALA A 73 -6.81 13.98 19.20
CA ALA A 73 -7.26 13.24 18.01
C ALA A 73 -6.22 12.22 17.55
N TYR A 74 -4.94 12.62 17.47
CA TYR A 74 -3.86 11.71 17.08
C TYR A 74 -3.57 10.63 18.12
N ALA A 75 -3.75 10.92 19.41
CA ALA A 75 -3.63 9.90 20.46
C ALA A 75 -4.67 8.78 20.30
N ILE A 76 -5.89 9.11 19.89
CA ILE A 76 -6.94 8.12 19.60
C ILE A 76 -6.51 7.25 18.42
N ILE A 77 -6.04 7.86 17.31
CA ILE A 77 -5.56 7.12 16.13
C ILE A 77 -4.39 6.22 16.52
N SER A 78 -3.42 6.74 17.28
CA SER A 78 -2.27 5.95 17.74
C SER A 78 -2.69 4.77 18.62
N TYR A 79 -3.67 4.97 19.48
CA TYR A 79 -4.23 3.87 20.28
C TYR A 79 -4.92 2.82 19.39
N GLN A 80 -5.76 3.26 18.44
CA GLN A 80 -6.44 2.34 17.53
C GLN A 80 -5.46 1.53 16.68
N THR A 81 -4.42 2.16 16.14
CA THR A 81 -3.39 1.44 15.35
C THR A 81 -2.60 0.46 16.22
N ALA A 82 -2.24 0.84 17.44
CA ALA A 82 -1.57 -0.05 18.39
C ALA A 82 -2.47 -1.24 18.79
N PHE A 83 -3.76 -0.98 19.03
CA PHE A 83 -4.74 -2.01 19.33
C PHE A 83 -4.86 -3.02 18.17
N LEU A 84 -5.08 -2.52 16.94
CA LEU A 84 -5.20 -3.37 15.76
C LEU A 84 -3.92 -4.19 15.54
N LYS A 85 -2.75 -3.56 15.64
CA LYS A 85 -1.47 -4.26 15.50
C LYS A 85 -1.26 -5.34 16.56
N THR A 86 -1.75 -5.15 17.77
CA THR A 86 -1.60 -6.10 18.87
C THR A 86 -2.54 -7.29 18.76
N TYR A 87 -3.82 -7.03 18.47
CA TYR A 87 -4.86 -8.06 18.50
C TYR A 87 -5.16 -8.68 17.13
N TYR A 88 -4.84 -7.96 16.03
CA TYR A 88 -5.07 -8.36 14.64
C TYR A 88 -3.84 -8.10 13.78
N PRO A 89 -2.66 -8.65 14.16
CA PRO A 89 -1.39 -8.30 13.50
C PRO A 89 -1.37 -8.66 12.01
N LYS A 90 -1.96 -9.78 11.61
CA LYS A 90 -2.00 -10.23 10.22
C LYS A 90 -2.80 -9.24 9.35
N GLU A 91 -4.01 -8.90 9.78
CA GLU A 91 -4.91 -8.00 9.09
C GLU A 91 -4.33 -6.58 9.03
N PHE A 92 -3.73 -6.12 10.14
CA PHE A 92 -3.09 -4.82 10.20
C PHE A 92 -1.90 -4.72 9.24
N ILE A 93 -1.05 -5.75 9.18
CA ILE A 93 0.10 -5.77 8.28
C ILE A 93 -0.37 -5.90 6.83
N ALA A 94 -1.36 -6.75 6.52
CA ALA A 94 -1.90 -6.90 5.18
C ALA A 94 -2.46 -5.57 4.65
N ALA A 95 -3.25 -4.86 5.45
CA ALA A 95 -3.78 -3.55 5.10
C ALA A 95 -2.66 -2.52 4.88
N SER A 96 -1.64 -2.50 5.76
CA SER A 96 -0.50 -1.59 5.66
C SER A 96 0.33 -1.87 4.40
N MET A 97 0.62 -3.14 4.10
CA MET A 97 1.34 -3.53 2.88
C MET A 97 0.55 -3.20 1.62
N THR A 98 -0.77 -3.33 1.64
CA THR A 98 -1.64 -2.96 0.51
C THR A 98 -1.60 -1.46 0.24
N MET A 99 -1.60 -0.62 1.28
CA MET A 99 -1.46 0.83 1.14
C MET A 99 -0.10 1.25 0.57
N ASP A 100 0.95 0.52 0.89
CA ASP A 100 2.33 0.77 0.46
C ASP A 100 2.79 -0.19 -0.66
N ILE A 101 1.86 -0.79 -1.43
CA ILE A 101 2.12 -1.89 -2.39
C ILE A 101 3.17 -1.54 -3.45
N SER A 102 3.33 -0.27 -3.79
CA SER A 102 4.35 0.21 -4.75
C SER A 102 5.70 0.54 -4.11
N ASN A 103 5.80 0.49 -2.77
CA ASN A 103 7.02 0.88 -2.04
C ASN A 103 7.79 -0.35 -1.55
N GLN A 104 8.75 -0.82 -2.35
CA GLN A 104 9.53 -2.03 -2.06
C GLN A 104 10.25 -1.99 -0.70
N ASN A 105 10.78 -0.83 -0.30
CA ASN A 105 11.46 -0.69 0.99
C ASN A 105 10.49 -0.94 2.15
N LYS A 106 9.29 -0.39 2.07
CA LYS A 106 8.24 -0.62 3.07
C LYS A 106 7.75 -2.06 3.08
N LEU A 107 7.56 -2.66 1.91
CA LEU A 107 7.19 -4.08 1.82
C LEU A 107 8.24 -4.98 2.48
N SER A 108 9.53 -4.68 2.29
CA SER A 108 10.63 -5.41 2.95
C SER A 108 10.59 -5.25 4.47
N GLU A 109 10.35 -4.03 4.99
CA GLU A 109 10.20 -3.79 6.43
C GLU A 109 9.04 -4.61 7.03
N PHE A 110 7.88 -4.62 6.37
CA PHE A 110 6.72 -5.40 6.79
C PHE A 110 6.96 -6.91 6.70
N TYR A 111 7.69 -7.37 5.68
CA TYR A 111 8.03 -8.78 5.54
C TYR A 111 8.94 -9.27 6.69
N GLU A 112 9.92 -8.47 7.12
CA GLU A 112 10.72 -8.79 8.31
C GLU A 112 9.86 -8.80 9.58
N GLU A 113 8.86 -7.92 9.67
CA GLU A 113 7.89 -7.95 10.78
C GLU A 113 7.05 -9.23 10.78
N LEU A 114 6.58 -9.69 9.60
CA LEU A 114 5.85 -10.96 9.47
C LEU A 114 6.71 -12.14 9.93
N LYS A 115 7.99 -12.18 9.56
CA LYS A 115 8.94 -13.20 10.04
C LYS A 115 9.10 -13.16 11.55
N ARG A 116 9.25 -11.98 12.13
CA ARG A 116 9.39 -11.78 13.58
C ARG A 116 8.18 -12.28 14.36
N LEU A 117 6.99 -12.18 13.77
CA LEU A 117 5.73 -12.65 14.33
C LEU A 117 5.41 -14.12 14.00
N ASP A 118 6.33 -14.83 13.33
CA ASP A 118 6.14 -16.21 12.83
C ASP A 118 4.87 -16.37 11.94
N ILE A 119 4.53 -15.33 11.19
CA ILE A 119 3.42 -15.35 10.25
C ILE A 119 3.93 -15.87 8.90
N LYS A 120 3.43 -17.04 8.50
CA LYS A 120 3.78 -17.63 7.21
C LYS A 120 3.02 -16.97 6.08
N VAL A 121 3.77 -16.52 5.07
CA VAL A 121 3.21 -15.92 3.86
C VAL A 121 3.03 -17.02 2.80
N VAL A 122 1.82 -17.14 2.27
CA VAL A 122 1.53 -17.94 1.08
C VAL A 122 2.22 -17.27 -0.11
N ARG A 123 3.10 -18.02 -0.77
CA ARG A 123 3.87 -17.53 -1.93
C ARG A 123 2.93 -17.12 -3.07
N PRO A 124 3.40 -16.28 -4.01
CA PRO A 124 2.63 -15.96 -5.20
C PRO A 124 2.08 -17.20 -5.88
N ASP A 125 0.77 -17.26 -6.04
CA ASP A 125 0.04 -18.35 -6.66
C ASP A 125 -1.21 -17.81 -7.34
N ILE A 126 -1.36 -18.08 -8.63
CA ILE A 126 -2.47 -17.59 -9.44
C ILE A 126 -3.83 -18.13 -8.98
N ASN A 127 -3.84 -19.29 -8.33
CA ASN A 127 -5.02 -19.97 -7.85
C ASN A 127 -5.38 -19.67 -6.38
N GLU A 128 -4.45 -19.12 -5.60
CA GLU A 128 -4.66 -18.87 -4.16
C GLU A 128 -4.61 -17.38 -3.80
N CYS A 129 -3.68 -16.63 -4.40
CA CYS A 129 -3.42 -15.25 -4.04
C CYS A 129 -4.42 -14.26 -4.67
N PHE A 130 -4.35 -13.00 -4.22
CA PHE A 130 -5.26 -11.93 -4.59
C PHE A 130 -4.48 -10.74 -5.18
N ALA A 131 -5.20 -9.72 -5.66
CA ALA A 131 -4.57 -8.49 -6.12
C ALA A 131 -3.90 -7.73 -4.97
N ASP A 132 -4.53 -7.74 -3.78
CA ASP A 132 -4.03 -7.16 -2.54
C ASP A 132 -3.41 -8.20 -1.62
N PHE A 133 -2.64 -7.75 -0.61
CA PHE A 133 -2.29 -8.57 0.55
C PHE A 133 -3.57 -8.87 1.34
N LYS A 134 -3.77 -10.14 1.68
CA LYS A 134 -5.02 -10.57 2.32
C LYS A 134 -4.78 -11.67 3.34
N THR A 135 -5.62 -11.68 4.37
CA THR A 135 -5.65 -12.75 5.37
C THR A 135 -6.98 -13.50 5.27
N ILE A 136 -6.93 -14.82 5.20
CA ILE A 136 -8.11 -15.68 5.21
C ILE A 136 -7.75 -16.95 5.99
N ASN A 137 -8.57 -17.31 6.98
CA ASN A 137 -8.39 -18.55 7.77
C ASN A 137 -6.95 -18.70 8.29
N ASP A 138 -6.41 -17.64 8.90
CA ASP A 138 -5.05 -17.58 9.45
C ASP A 138 -3.89 -17.57 8.43
N ASN A 139 -4.14 -17.74 7.14
CA ASN A 139 -3.12 -17.62 6.11
C ASN A 139 -2.96 -16.15 5.67
N PHE A 140 -1.71 -15.75 5.47
CA PHE A 140 -1.36 -14.45 4.91
C PHE A 140 -0.97 -14.63 3.43
N TYR A 141 -1.76 -14.08 2.51
CA TYR A 141 -1.57 -14.24 1.07
C TYR A 141 -0.80 -13.06 0.49
N TYR A 142 0.22 -13.37 -0.32
CA TYR A 142 0.98 -12.35 -1.04
C TYR A 142 0.10 -11.65 -2.09
N ALA A 143 0.28 -10.34 -2.27
CA ALA A 143 -0.43 -9.55 -3.28
C ALA A 143 0.18 -9.77 -4.66
N LEU A 144 -0.50 -10.43 -5.58
CA LEU A 144 -0.04 -10.56 -6.96
C LEU A 144 0.04 -9.21 -7.68
N GLY A 145 -0.82 -8.25 -7.29
CA GLY A 145 -0.77 -6.87 -7.80
C GLY A 145 0.46 -6.07 -7.36
N GLY A 146 1.18 -6.53 -6.32
CA GLY A 146 2.44 -5.98 -5.85
C GLY A 146 3.68 -6.50 -6.59
N ILE A 147 3.52 -7.51 -7.44
CA ILE A 147 4.60 -8.00 -8.30
C ILE A 147 4.91 -6.94 -9.36
N LYS A 148 6.22 -6.68 -9.54
CA LYS A 148 6.70 -5.67 -10.49
C LYS A 148 6.09 -5.87 -11.89
N ALA A 149 5.58 -4.81 -12.48
CA ALA A 149 4.93 -4.74 -13.78
C ALA A 149 3.59 -5.49 -13.91
N VAL A 150 3.09 -6.17 -12.89
CA VAL A 150 1.83 -6.93 -12.96
C VAL A 150 0.61 -6.02 -12.82
N GLY A 151 0.54 -5.26 -11.75
CA GLY A 151 -0.52 -4.28 -11.50
C GLY A 151 -1.81 -4.87 -10.93
N TYR A 152 -2.49 -4.05 -10.15
CA TYR A 152 -3.68 -4.42 -9.39
C TYR A 152 -4.86 -4.83 -10.28
N GLU A 153 -5.18 -4.00 -11.29
CA GLU A 153 -6.40 -4.17 -12.10
C GLU A 153 -6.38 -5.47 -12.93
N ALA A 154 -5.22 -5.80 -13.51
CA ALA A 154 -5.06 -7.04 -14.26
C ALA A 154 -5.34 -8.26 -13.38
N ILE A 155 -4.80 -8.27 -12.17
CA ILE A 155 -5.00 -9.39 -11.23
C ILE A 155 -6.42 -9.41 -10.68
N SER A 156 -7.06 -8.28 -10.44
CA SER A 156 -8.46 -8.25 -10.01
C SER A 156 -9.35 -8.99 -11.01
N ASN A 157 -9.16 -8.75 -12.30
CA ASN A 157 -9.90 -9.47 -13.36
C ASN A 157 -9.62 -10.98 -13.36
N VAL A 158 -8.35 -11.38 -13.10
CA VAL A 158 -7.99 -12.82 -13.01
C VAL A 158 -8.64 -13.48 -11.80
N VAL A 159 -8.64 -12.78 -10.64
CA VAL A 159 -9.27 -13.27 -9.41
C VAL A 159 -10.79 -13.38 -9.58
N GLU A 160 -11.44 -12.42 -10.23
CA GLU A 160 -12.87 -12.47 -10.53
C GLU A 160 -13.21 -13.66 -11.43
N GLU A 161 -12.43 -13.87 -12.50
CA GLU A 161 -12.58 -15.01 -13.40
C GLU A 161 -12.44 -16.34 -12.64
N ARG A 162 -11.40 -16.46 -11.79
CA ARG A 162 -11.17 -17.64 -10.95
C ARG A 162 -12.33 -17.88 -9.97
N ASN A 163 -12.84 -16.83 -9.34
CA ASN A 163 -13.94 -16.94 -8.37
C ASN A 163 -15.24 -17.39 -9.03
N LYS A 164 -15.47 -16.97 -10.28
CA LYS A 164 -16.68 -17.30 -11.06
C LYS A 164 -16.63 -18.71 -11.64
N ASN A 165 -15.50 -19.11 -12.20
CA ASN A 165 -15.38 -20.30 -13.03
C ASN A 165 -14.42 -21.38 -12.44
N GLY A 166 -13.95 -21.19 -11.20
CA GLY A 166 -13.05 -22.12 -10.51
C GLY A 166 -11.57 -21.90 -10.82
N LYS A 167 -10.73 -22.68 -10.13
CA LYS A 167 -9.28 -22.63 -10.27
C LYS A 167 -8.82 -22.93 -11.70
N PHE A 168 -7.71 -22.34 -12.09
CA PHE A 168 -7.06 -22.66 -13.37
C PHE A 168 -6.35 -24.01 -13.26
N ILE A 169 -6.66 -24.93 -14.14
CA ILE A 169 -6.14 -26.30 -14.13
C ILE A 169 -4.87 -26.47 -14.98
N SER A 170 -4.64 -25.55 -15.92
CA SER A 170 -3.47 -25.52 -16.79
C SER A 170 -3.21 -24.12 -17.33
N ILE A 171 -2.03 -23.91 -17.93
CA ILE A 171 -1.73 -22.66 -18.64
C ILE A 171 -2.68 -22.43 -19.80
N ASN A 172 -3.06 -23.48 -20.52
CA ASN A 172 -4.06 -23.37 -21.60
C ASN A 172 -5.41 -22.92 -21.07
N ASP A 173 -5.87 -23.46 -19.95
CA ASP A 173 -7.10 -23.03 -19.31
C ASP A 173 -7.03 -21.54 -18.91
N PHE A 174 -5.93 -21.11 -18.32
CA PHE A 174 -5.70 -19.70 -18.01
C PHE A 174 -5.78 -18.80 -19.26
N LEU A 175 -5.09 -19.16 -20.34
CA LEU A 175 -5.07 -18.39 -21.60
C LEU A 175 -6.43 -18.36 -22.30
N ASN A 176 -7.25 -19.39 -22.16
CA ASN A 176 -8.60 -19.47 -22.73
C ASN A 176 -9.62 -18.60 -21.99
N ARG A 177 -9.37 -18.34 -20.71
CA ARG A 177 -10.31 -17.67 -19.82
C ARG A 177 -9.92 -16.22 -19.52
N VAL A 178 -8.63 -15.90 -19.46
CA VAL A 178 -8.16 -14.54 -19.14
C VAL A 178 -8.05 -13.71 -20.42
N ASN A 179 -8.73 -12.56 -20.41
CA ASN A 179 -8.74 -11.66 -21.58
C ASN A 179 -7.33 -11.09 -21.83
N PRO A 180 -6.76 -11.27 -23.04
CA PRO A 180 -5.42 -10.79 -23.40
C PRO A 180 -5.27 -9.25 -23.36
N LYS A 181 -6.38 -8.51 -23.39
CA LYS A 181 -6.37 -7.04 -23.20
C LYS A 181 -6.01 -6.65 -21.77
N ASN A 182 -6.30 -7.52 -20.81
CA ASN A 182 -6.05 -7.29 -19.39
C ASN A 182 -4.72 -7.86 -18.91
N MET A 183 -4.01 -8.63 -19.76
CA MET A 183 -2.76 -9.31 -19.38
C MET A 183 -1.73 -9.19 -20.51
N ASN A 184 -0.78 -8.29 -20.35
CA ASN A 184 0.28 -8.06 -21.34
C ASN A 184 1.52 -8.94 -21.09
N LYS A 185 2.50 -8.86 -22.01
CA LYS A 185 3.76 -9.62 -21.94
C LYS A 185 4.51 -9.40 -20.61
N LEU A 186 4.69 -8.16 -20.19
CA LEU A 186 5.44 -7.83 -18.96
C LEU A 186 4.75 -8.37 -17.70
N GLN A 187 3.44 -8.36 -17.69
CA GLN A 187 2.65 -8.91 -16.58
C GLN A 187 2.79 -10.43 -16.48
N LEU A 188 2.73 -11.14 -17.61
CA LEU A 188 2.97 -12.59 -17.65
C LEU A 188 4.41 -12.92 -17.24
N GLU A 189 5.40 -12.18 -17.72
CA GLU A 189 6.80 -12.34 -17.32
C GLU A 189 6.98 -12.15 -15.81
N GLY A 190 6.36 -11.12 -15.22
CA GLY A 190 6.39 -10.86 -13.78
C GLY A 190 5.78 -12.01 -12.98
N LEU A 191 4.61 -12.51 -13.38
CA LEU A 191 3.95 -13.64 -12.72
C LEU A 191 4.78 -14.93 -12.80
N VAL A 192 5.36 -15.25 -13.97
CA VAL A 192 6.20 -16.42 -14.15
C VAL A 192 7.47 -16.32 -13.29
N LYS A 193 8.17 -15.20 -13.32
CA LYS A 193 9.38 -14.96 -12.49
C LYS A 193 9.09 -15.11 -11.00
N ALA A 194 7.96 -14.59 -10.54
CA ALA A 194 7.52 -14.69 -9.14
C ALA A 194 7.05 -16.10 -8.76
N GLY A 195 6.88 -17.02 -9.72
CA GLY A 195 6.41 -18.38 -9.48
C GLY A 195 4.92 -18.52 -9.28
N ALA A 196 4.13 -17.55 -9.75
CA ALA A 196 2.67 -17.57 -9.59
C ALA A 196 1.98 -18.76 -10.30
N PHE A 197 2.67 -19.41 -11.21
CA PHE A 197 2.18 -20.59 -11.94
C PHE A 197 2.79 -21.92 -11.48
N ASP A 198 3.64 -21.94 -10.45
CA ASP A 198 4.40 -23.14 -10.05
C ASP A 198 3.49 -24.34 -9.72
N ASN A 199 2.28 -24.12 -9.22
CA ASN A 199 1.32 -25.18 -8.94
C ASN A 199 0.61 -25.72 -10.21
N ILE A 200 0.72 -25.00 -11.33
CA ILE A 200 0.18 -25.43 -12.63
C ILE A 200 1.29 -26.00 -13.50
N ASN A 201 2.44 -25.36 -13.50
CA ASN A 201 3.64 -25.80 -14.21
C ASN A 201 4.90 -25.28 -13.49
N ILE A 202 5.73 -26.21 -13.02
CA ILE A 202 6.90 -25.93 -12.20
C ILE A 202 8.07 -25.38 -13.01
N ASN A 203 8.11 -25.62 -14.33
CA ASN A 203 9.20 -25.16 -15.20
C ASN A 203 9.02 -23.71 -15.62
N ARG A 204 9.58 -22.81 -14.83
CA ARG A 204 9.47 -21.36 -15.07
C ARG A 204 10.17 -20.90 -16.34
N GLN A 205 11.31 -21.50 -16.71
CA GLN A 205 12.02 -21.16 -17.94
C GLN A 205 11.17 -21.49 -19.17
N ALA A 206 10.62 -22.70 -19.21
CA ALA A 206 9.77 -23.13 -20.30
C ALA A 206 8.54 -22.22 -20.47
N LEU A 207 7.91 -21.83 -19.35
CA LEU A 207 6.81 -20.87 -19.38
C LEU A 207 7.26 -19.50 -19.89
N PHE A 208 8.38 -18.98 -19.37
CA PHE A 208 8.89 -17.66 -19.74
C PHE A 208 9.21 -17.54 -21.23
N ASP A 209 9.90 -18.53 -21.79
CA ASP A 209 10.28 -18.58 -23.21
C ASP A 209 9.07 -18.78 -24.12
N SER A 210 7.97 -19.32 -23.59
CA SER A 210 6.72 -19.53 -24.32
C SER A 210 5.75 -18.34 -24.30
N ILE A 211 6.01 -17.29 -23.50
CA ILE A 211 5.13 -16.12 -23.37
C ILE A 211 4.74 -15.48 -24.70
N PRO A 212 5.65 -15.29 -25.70
CA PRO A 212 5.26 -14.72 -26.98
C PRO A 212 4.17 -15.56 -27.69
N ASN A 213 4.27 -16.90 -27.61
CA ASN A 213 3.28 -17.82 -28.18
C ASN A 213 1.98 -17.77 -27.40
N PHE A 214 2.02 -17.62 -26.07
CA PHE A 214 0.84 -17.45 -25.21
C PHE A 214 0.02 -16.25 -25.62
N ILE A 215 0.67 -15.11 -25.87
CA ILE A 215 -0.01 -13.87 -26.28
C ILE A 215 -0.69 -14.03 -27.63
N LEU A 216 0.01 -14.64 -28.60
CA LEU A 216 -0.56 -14.90 -29.93
C LEU A 216 -1.78 -15.82 -29.84
N LYS A 217 -1.65 -16.93 -29.11
CA LYS A 217 -2.75 -17.87 -28.90
C LYS A 217 -3.94 -17.22 -28.22
N SER A 218 -3.72 -16.51 -27.12
CA SER A 218 -4.79 -15.85 -26.37
C SER A 218 -5.53 -14.83 -27.25
N LYS A 219 -4.82 -14.03 -28.04
CA LYS A 219 -5.43 -13.09 -28.99
C LYS A 219 -6.31 -13.82 -30.01
N ASN A 220 -5.78 -14.86 -30.65
CA ASN A 220 -6.55 -15.63 -31.64
C ASN A 220 -7.83 -16.22 -31.05
N ILE A 221 -7.76 -16.76 -29.82
CA ILE A 221 -8.93 -17.31 -29.12
C ILE A 221 -9.99 -16.24 -28.89
N PHE A 222 -9.58 -15.06 -28.41
CA PHE A 222 -10.54 -13.98 -28.10
C PHE A 222 -11.06 -13.28 -29.34
N ASP A 223 -10.25 -13.15 -30.39
CA ASP A 223 -10.68 -12.61 -31.67
C ASP A 223 -11.69 -13.56 -32.34
N ASN A 224 -11.46 -14.86 -32.36
CA ASN A 224 -12.41 -15.86 -32.89
C ASN A 224 -13.72 -15.88 -32.08
N LYS A 225 -13.69 -15.79 -30.76
CA LYS A 225 -14.89 -15.67 -29.92
C LYS A 225 -15.69 -14.41 -30.23
N SER A 226 -15.04 -13.30 -30.56
CA SER A 226 -15.70 -12.02 -30.88
C SER A 226 -16.45 -12.05 -32.23
N VAL A 227 -16.04 -12.91 -33.17
CA VAL A 227 -16.59 -13.01 -34.50
C VAL A 227 -17.59 -14.17 -34.62
N ASN A 228 -17.92 -14.90 -33.53
CA ASN A 228 -18.73 -16.11 -33.50
C ASN A 228 -18.26 -17.20 -34.51
N GLN A 229 -16.98 -17.19 -34.89
CA GLN A 229 -16.39 -18.25 -35.67
C GLN A 229 -16.09 -19.45 -34.78
N ILE A 230 -16.77 -20.55 -34.98
CA ILE A 230 -16.41 -21.84 -34.39
C ILE A 230 -15.16 -22.31 -35.13
N ASP A 231 -14.05 -22.40 -34.40
CA ASP A 231 -12.83 -22.98 -34.94
C ASP A 231 -13.06 -24.50 -35.08
N LEU A 232 -13.24 -24.95 -36.32
CA LEU A 232 -13.48 -26.36 -36.65
C LEU A 232 -12.27 -27.27 -36.29
N PHE A 233 -11.13 -26.70 -35.93
CA PHE A 233 -9.90 -27.38 -35.57
C PHE A 233 -9.56 -27.30 -34.07
N SER A 234 -10.43 -26.73 -33.22
CA SER A 234 -10.23 -26.55 -31.80
C SER A 234 -10.31 -27.83 -30.94
N GLU A 235 -10.76 -28.96 -31.55
CA GLU A 235 -10.90 -30.25 -30.87
C GLU A 235 -9.62 -31.13 -30.90
N ASP A 236 -8.56 -30.71 -31.59
CA ASP A 236 -7.29 -31.46 -31.61
C ASP A 236 -6.50 -31.21 -30.35
N GLU A 237 -6.74 -32.04 -29.32
CA GLU A 237 -5.96 -32.06 -28.04
C GLU A 237 -4.45 -32.20 -28.29
N THR A 238 -4.01 -32.71 -29.43
CA THR A 238 -2.60 -32.86 -29.82
C THR A 238 -1.90 -31.54 -30.10
N LEU A 239 -2.62 -30.50 -30.57
CA LEU A 239 -2.09 -29.14 -30.74
C LEU A 239 -1.99 -28.33 -29.44
N GLN A 240 -2.55 -28.84 -28.34
CA GLN A 240 -2.55 -28.15 -27.06
C GLN A 240 -1.25 -28.29 -26.25
N ASN A 241 -0.47 -29.36 -26.49
CA ASN A 241 0.73 -29.68 -25.73
C ASN A 241 2.02 -29.04 -26.25
N ASP A 242 2.07 -28.56 -27.49
CA ASP A 242 3.31 -28.07 -28.12
C ASP A 242 3.67 -26.61 -27.83
N ILE A 243 2.90 -25.91 -26.98
CA ILE A 243 3.13 -24.47 -26.73
C ILE A 243 4.25 -24.24 -25.73
N ILE A 244 4.45 -25.18 -24.83
CA ILE A 244 5.50 -25.11 -23.80
C ILE A 244 6.67 -25.95 -24.29
N ARG A 245 7.83 -25.33 -24.44
CA ARG A 245 9.06 -26.02 -24.86
C ARG A 245 9.53 -26.99 -23.77
N ASP A 246 9.93 -28.18 -24.17
CA ASP A 246 10.60 -29.14 -23.25
C ASP A 246 12.08 -28.73 -23.11
N ILE A 247 12.37 -27.92 -22.12
CA ILE A 247 13.72 -27.41 -21.80
C ILE A 247 13.96 -27.53 -20.30
N GLU A 248 15.24 -27.58 -19.92
CA GLU A 248 15.61 -27.54 -18.51
C GLU A 248 15.17 -26.22 -17.87
N ASP A 249 14.78 -26.28 -16.60
CA ASP A 249 14.39 -25.09 -15.88
C ASP A 249 15.60 -24.28 -15.38
N TRP A 250 15.37 -23.02 -15.07
CA TRP A 250 16.39 -22.16 -14.47
C TRP A 250 17.03 -22.81 -13.24
N LYS A 251 18.34 -22.69 -13.12
CA LYS A 251 19.05 -23.03 -11.90
C LYS A 251 18.57 -22.16 -10.74
N PHE A 252 18.73 -22.65 -9.51
CA PHE A 252 18.26 -21.96 -8.32
C PHE A 252 18.73 -20.49 -8.24
N GLU A 253 20.02 -20.25 -8.56
CA GLU A 253 20.59 -18.90 -8.56
C GLU A 253 19.94 -17.97 -9.59
N GLU A 254 19.63 -18.50 -10.78
CA GLU A 254 18.92 -17.75 -11.83
C GLU A 254 17.46 -17.45 -11.44
N ARG A 255 16.77 -18.42 -10.83
CA ARG A 255 15.40 -18.19 -10.31
C ARG A 255 15.39 -17.05 -9.31
N LEU A 256 16.36 -17.03 -8.38
CA LEU A 256 16.49 -15.99 -7.36
C LEU A 256 16.73 -14.61 -7.99
N SER A 257 17.75 -14.49 -8.84
CA SER A 257 18.10 -13.25 -9.54
C SER A 257 16.93 -12.69 -10.38
N ARG A 258 16.18 -13.57 -11.05
CA ARG A 258 15.04 -13.17 -11.89
C ARG A 258 13.79 -12.80 -11.07
N SER A 259 13.64 -13.34 -9.87
CA SER A 259 12.56 -12.93 -8.97
C SER A 259 12.79 -11.56 -8.33
N GLU A 260 14.03 -11.09 -8.27
CA GLU A 260 14.40 -9.76 -7.77
C GLU A 260 14.33 -8.67 -8.86
N SER A 261 14.32 -9.03 -10.13
CA SER A 261 14.30 -8.10 -11.29
C SER A 261 12.89 -7.71 -11.70
#